data_ac4f882bf964dba1147969e590240b51
#
_entry.id   ac4f882bf964dba1147969e590240b51
#
_cell.length_a   1.000
_cell.length_b   1.000
_cell.length_c   1.000
_cell.angle_alpha   90.00
_cell.angle_beta   90.00
_cell.angle_gamma   90.00
#
_symmetry.space_group_name_H-M   'P 1'
#
loop_
_entity.id
_entity.type
_entity.pdbx_description
1 polymer ?
#
loop_
_entity_poly.entity_id
_entity_poly.type
_entity_poly.pdbx_seq_one_letter_code
_entity_poly.pdbx_strand_id
1 'polypeptide(L)'
;MTGIETGATVQYSVDNGAHWSTSFSAVEGVNNVQVRQIDVAGNTSSATSFSFTLDTSAAAPGVALTTDSGSSTSDHVTNVGTLSLTGIETGATVQYSIDNGAHWNTSFSAVEGVNNVQVRQIDVAGNTSSATSFSFTLDTSAAAPGVALTTDSGSSAVDHITNVGTLNLTGVETGATVEYSTDGGHTWSTSFSAVEGLNDIQVRQTDIAGNTSSATSFSFTLDTSAAAPGVALTTDSGSSASDHVTNVGTLNLTGVENGATVQYSVDNGAHWSTSFSAVEGTNNVQVRQIDVAGNTSAATSFSFTLDTSAAAPGVALTTDSGSSASDHVTNVGTLNLTGVETGATVEYSTDGGHTWSTSFSAVEGLNDVQVRQTDIAGNTSSATSFSFTLDTSAAAPGVALTTDS
;
A
#
# COMPACT_ATOMS: atom_id res chain seq x y z
N MET A 1 -25.11 -16.09 86.55
CA MET A 1 -25.54 -17.28 87.24
C MET A 1 -26.72 -16.90 88.16
N THR A 2 -27.68 -17.78 88.25
CA THR A 2 -28.84 -17.60 89.09
C THR A 2 -28.90 -18.77 90.09
N GLY A 3 -29.56 -18.65 91.27
CA GLY A 3 -29.74 -19.70 92.27
C GLY A 3 -28.50 -20.00 93.15
N ILE A 4 -27.57 -19.00 93.23
CA ILE A 4 -26.45 -19.10 94.16
C ILE A 4 -26.94 -18.69 95.59
N GLU A 5 -26.70 -19.58 96.60
CA GLU A 5 -27.04 -19.29 97.96
C GLU A 5 -26.14 -18.20 98.57
N THR A 6 -26.69 -17.42 99.48
CA THR A 6 -25.90 -16.37 100.14
C THR A 6 -24.73 -16.97 100.94
N GLY A 7 -23.48 -16.55 100.62
CA GLY A 7 -22.26 -17.07 101.25
C GLY A 7 -21.72 -18.36 100.67
N ALA A 8 -22.38 -18.96 99.67
CA ALA A 8 -21.88 -20.16 98.98
C ALA A 8 -20.66 -19.92 98.15
N THR A 9 -19.76 -20.89 98.08
CA THR A 9 -18.59 -20.88 97.22
C THR A 9 -18.95 -21.60 95.93
N VAL A 10 -18.86 -20.84 94.78
CA VAL A 10 -19.06 -21.37 93.41
C VAL A 10 -17.76 -22.05 92.92
N GLN A 11 -17.90 -23.24 92.39
CA GLN A 11 -16.80 -24.01 91.81
C GLN A 11 -17.11 -24.40 90.37
N TYR A 12 -16.07 -24.42 89.55
CA TYR A 12 -16.11 -24.74 88.12
C TYR A 12 -15.24 -25.95 87.81
N SER A 13 -15.67 -26.83 86.93
CA SER A 13 -14.90 -27.91 86.38
C SER A 13 -14.91 -27.91 84.88
N VAL A 14 -13.76 -28.09 84.19
CA VAL A 14 -13.61 -28.22 82.78
C VAL A 14 -13.23 -29.64 82.31
N ASP A 15 -13.19 -30.57 83.26
CA ASP A 15 -12.79 -31.97 83.05
C ASP A 15 -13.88 -32.95 83.51
N ASN A 16 -15.13 -32.58 83.32
CA ASN A 16 -16.33 -33.34 83.62
C ASN A 16 -16.43 -33.72 85.12
N GLY A 17 -16.00 -32.81 86.02
CA GLY A 17 -16.11 -32.97 87.46
C GLY A 17 -14.94 -33.68 88.17
N ALA A 18 -13.86 -33.99 87.44
CA ALA A 18 -12.68 -34.60 88.01
C ALA A 18 -11.93 -33.66 88.97
N HIS A 19 -11.79 -32.40 88.59
CA HIS A 19 -11.18 -31.34 89.39
C HIS A 19 -12.10 -30.08 89.42
N TRP A 20 -12.09 -29.39 90.57
CA TRP A 20 -12.94 -28.24 90.85
C TRP A 20 -12.06 -27.02 91.26
N SER A 21 -12.31 -25.88 90.66
CA SER A 21 -11.65 -24.60 90.92
C SER A 21 -12.65 -23.51 91.22
N THR A 22 -12.30 -22.55 92.06
CA THR A 22 -13.12 -21.34 92.32
C THR A 22 -13.04 -20.31 91.30
N SER A 23 -12.21 -20.48 90.25
CA SER A 23 -12.07 -19.59 89.05
C SER A 23 -12.19 -20.37 87.75
N PHE A 24 -12.73 -19.75 86.73
CA PHE A 24 -12.85 -20.28 85.37
C PHE A 24 -12.36 -19.17 84.37
N SER A 25 -11.53 -19.58 83.47
CA SER A 25 -11.14 -18.79 82.31
C SER A 25 -11.52 -19.54 81.06
N ALA A 26 -12.34 -18.95 80.23
CA ALA A 26 -12.66 -19.52 78.90
C ALA A 26 -11.42 -19.55 78.01
N VAL A 27 -11.30 -20.55 77.19
CA VAL A 27 -10.28 -20.73 76.17
C VAL A 27 -10.93 -20.68 74.79
N GLU A 28 -10.18 -20.30 73.76
CA GLU A 28 -10.60 -20.31 72.36
C GLU A 28 -11.17 -21.69 71.96
N GLY A 29 -12.33 -21.72 71.33
CA GLY A 29 -13.05 -22.89 70.90
C GLY A 29 -14.14 -23.30 71.87
N VAL A 30 -14.51 -24.58 71.87
CA VAL A 30 -15.63 -25.11 72.68
C VAL A 30 -15.23 -25.23 74.14
N ASN A 31 -15.93 -24.53 75.04
CA ASN A 31 -15.81 -24.55 76.46
C ASN A 31 -16.98 -25.36 77.03
N ASN A 32 -16.67 -26.54 77.59
CA ASN A 32 -17.61 -27.36 78.36
C ASN A 32 -17.31 -27.18 79.86
N VAL A 33 -18.20 -26.50 80.57
CA VAL A 33 -18.00 -26.20 82.00
C VAL A 33 -19.14 -26.76 82.84
N GLN A 34 -18.76 -27.37 83.92
CA GLN A 34 -19.71 -27.76 85.01
C GLN A 34 -19.58 -26.75 86.17
N VAL A 35 -20.69 -26.37 86.70
CA VAL A 35 -20.75 -25.43 87.80
C VAL A 35 -21.51 -26.05 88.96
N ARG A 36 -20.97 -25.99 90.18
CA ARG A 36 -21.62 -26.37 91.46
C ARG A 36 -21.39 -25.30 92.53
N GLN A 37 -22.11 -25.35 93.57
CA GLN A 37 -21.88 -24.52 94.77
C GLN A 37 -21.67 -25.37 95.97
N ILE A 38 -20.90 -24.84 96.94
CA ILE A 38 -20.79 -25.38 98.35
C ILE A 38 -21.37 -24.31 99.24
N ASP A 39 -22.43 -24.66 100.02
CA ASP A 39 -23.08 -23.72 100.87
C ASP A 39 -22.22 -23.44 102.13
N VAL A 40 -22.68 -22.54 102.99
CA VAL A 40 -21.97 -22.16 104.23
C VAL A 40 -21.91 -23.32 105.25
N ALA A 41 -22.79 -24.30 105.11
CA ALA A 41 -22.81 -25.51 105.92
C ALA A 41 -21.94 -26.68 105.39
N GLY A 42 -21.31 -26.49 104.21
CA GLY A 42 -20.42 -27.42 103.54
C GLY A 42 -21.14 -28.44 102.61
N ASN A 43 -22.46 -28.27 102.34
CA ASN A 43 -23.16 -29.12 101.37
C ASN A 43 -22.82 -28.76 99.95
N THR A 44 -22.57 -29.77 99.15
CA THR A 44 -22.23 -29.58 97.69
C THR A 44 -23.46 -29.85 96.85
N SER A 45 -23.83 -28.89 95.96
CA SER A 45 -24.92 -29.11 95.03
C SER A 45 -24.56 -30.07 93.88
N SER A 46 -25.57 -30.58 93.21
CA SER A 46 -25.35 -31.22 91.90
C SER A 46 -24.72 -30.23 90.92
N ALA A 47 -23.88 -30.77 90.00
CA ALA A 47 -23.26 -29.95 88.96
C ALA A 47 -24.24 -29.70 87.85
N THR A 48 -24.25 -28.46 87.36
CA THR A 48 -24.96 -28.01 86.11
C THR A 48 -23.95 -27.85 85.02
N SER A 49 -24.18 -28.52 83.87
CA SER A 49 -23.33 -28.40 82.66
C SER A 49 -23.79 -27.27 81.79
N PHE A 50 -22.83 -26.51 81.30
CA PHE A 50 -23.01 -25.40 80.31
C PHE A 50 -21.91 -25.52 79.26
N SER A 51 -22.30 -25.41 77.96
CA SER A 51 -21.37 -25.40 76.83
C SER A 51 -21.56 -24.17 76.01
N PHE A 52 -20.47 -23.56 75.65
CA PHE A 52 -20.43 -22.41 74.71
C PHE A 52 -19.15 -22.42 73.93
N THR A 53 -19.15 -21.78 72.75
CA THR A 53 -17.96 -21.52 71.93
C THR A 53 -17.47 -20.11 72.19
N LEU A 54 -16.22 -19.97 72.60
CA LEU A 54 -15.53 -18.69 72.63
C LEU A 54 -14.76 -18.54 71.27
N ASP A 55 -15.03 -17.51 70.53
CA ASP A 55 -14.33 -17.13 69.32
C ASP A 55 -13.96 -15.65 69.46
N THR A 56 -12.68 -15.35 69.46
CA THR A 56 -12.15 -14.02 69.74
C THR A 56 -11.39 -13.45 68.53
N SER A 57 -11.38 -14.16 67.38
CA SER A 57 -10.61 -13.73 66.23
C SER A 57 -11.26 -14.15 64.92
N ALA A 58 -11.15 -13.33 63.91
CA ALA A 58 -11.48 -13.64 62.52
C ALA A 58 -10.23 -13.61 61.65
N ALA A 59 -10.05 -14.62 60.81
CA ALA A 59 -8.92 -14.67 59.88
C ALA A 59 -9.06 -13.68 58.72
N ALA A 60 -7.96 -13.10 58.24
CA ALA A 60 -8.00 -12.25 57.07
C ALA A 60 -8.31 -13.08 55.81
N PRO A 61 -9.25 -12.64 54.93
CA PRO A 61 -9.54 -13.35 53.70
C PRO A 61 -8.37 -13.26 52.69
N GLY A 62 -8.15 -14.31 51.90
CA GLY A 62 -7.33 -14.24 50.67
C GLY A 62 -8.15 -13.66 49.56
N VAL A 63 -7.52 -12.82 48.70
CA VAL A 63 -8.16 -12.10 47.58
C VAL A 63 -7.36 -12.30 46.32
N ALA A 64 -8.01 -12.67 45.21
CA ALA A 64 -7.46 -12.80 43.89
C ALA A 64 -8.52 -12.46 42.84
N LEU A 65 -8.14 -12.27 41.56
CA LEU A 65 -9.08 -12.27 40.47
C LEU A 65 -9.67 -13.67 40.25
N THR A 66 -10.96 -13.76 39.89
CA THR A 66 -11.55 -15.03 39.45
C THR A 66 -10.90 -15.51 38.16
N THR A 67 -10.60 -14.56 37.26
CA THR A 67 -9.89 -14.78 36.01
C THR A 67 -8.97 -13.57 35.78
N ASP A 68 -7.68 -13.80 35.66
CA ASP A 68 -6.71 -12.84 35.16
C ASP A 68 -6.56 -13.13 33.67
N SER A 69 -7.28 -12.35 32.86
CA SER A 69 -7.44 -12.59 31.41
C SER A 69 -6.33 -11.94 30.59
N GLY A 70 -6.27 -12.28 29.31
CA GLY A 70 -5.36 -11.61 28.39
C GLY A 70 -4.01 -12.31 28.21
N SER A 71 -2.98 -11.52 27.99
CA SER A 71 -1.64 -11.99 27.61
C SER A 71 -0.86 -12.61 28.78
N SER A 72 -1.21 -12.26 30.01
CA SER A 72 -0.62 -12.78 31.27
C SER A 72 -1.72 -13.19 32.24
N THR A 73 -1.48 -14.24 33.02
CA THR A 73 -2.38 -14.71 34.09
C THR A 73 -1.91 -14.28 35.48
N SER A 74 -1.03 -13.26 35.57
CA SER A 74 -0.43 -12.80 36.82
C SER A 74 -0.04 -11.34 36.87
N ASP A 75 -0.43 -10.53 35.85
CA ASP A 75 -0.15 -9.09 35.83
C ASP A 75 -1.27 -8.22 36.41
N HIS A 76 -2.39 -8.88 36.76
CA HIS A 76 -3.60 -8.26 37.31
C HIS A 76 -4.22 -7.23 36.35
N VAL A 77 -4.02 -7.39 35.04
CA VAL A 77 -4.73 -6.62 33.99
C VAL A 77 -5.74 -7.56 33.36
N THR A 78 -7.01 -7.26 33.49
CA THR A 78 -8.08 -8.22 33.16
C THR A 78 -9.31 -7.54 32.60
N ASN A 79 -10.05 -8.24 31.74
CA ASN A 79 -11.39 -7.82 31.32
C ASN A 79 -12.52 -8.40 32.21
N VAL A 80 -12.17 -9.12 33.29
CA VAL A 80 -13.10 -9.74 34.24
C VAL A 80 -12.85 -9.21 35.64
N GLY A 81 -13.62 -8.22 36.09
CA GLY A 81 -13.44 -7.52 37.38
C GLY A 81 -14.01 -8.24 38.61
N THR A 82 -14.22 -9.57 38.53
CA THR A 82 -14.75 -10.37 39.67
C THR A 82 -13.63 -10.91 40.55
N LEU A 83 -13.84 -10.85 41.86
CA LEU A 83 -12.88 -11.33 42.84
C LEU A 83 -13.20 -12.76 43.30
N SER A 84 -12.18 -13.56 43.50
CA SER A 84 -12.19 -14.85 44.18
C SER A 84 -11.67 -14.65 45.61
N LEU A 85 -12.44 -15.10 46.58
CA LEU A 85 -12.09 -15.03 47.99
C LEU A 85 -11.82 -16.39 48.57
N THR A 86 -10.81 -16.48 49.41
CA THR A 86 -10.46 -17.70 50.15
C THR A 86 -10.38 -17.42 51.67
N GLY A 87 -10.47 -18.41 52.48
CA GLY A 87 -10.39 -18.26 53.95
C GLY A 87 -11.59 -17.57 54.59
N ILE A 88 -12.75 -17.55 53.90
CA ILE A 88 -13.99 -17.02 54.46
C ILE A 88 -14.58 -18.03 55.42
N GLU A 89 -14.82 -17.61 56.66
CA GLU A 89 -15.40 -18.43 57.69
C GLU A 89 -16.89 -18.70 57.46
N THR A 90 -17.34 -19.88 57.85
CA THR A 90 -18.74 -20.25 57.62
C THR A 90 -19.69 -19.31 58.33
N GLY A 91 -20.56 -18.63 57.58
CA GLY A 91 -21.54 -17.67 58.10
C GLY A 91 -20.99 -16.26 58.32
N ALA A 92 -19.72 -15.99 57.98
CA ALA A 92 -19.14 -14.66 58.07
C ALA A 92 -19.73 -13.69 57.03
N THR A 93 -19.76 -12.44 57.39
CA THR A 93 -20.14 -11.31 56.49
C THR A 93 -18.87 -10.72 55.88
N VAL A 94 -18.73 -10.83 54.55
CA VAL A 94 -17.63 -10.19 53.81
C VAL A 94 -17.95 -8.71 53.58
N GLN A 95 -16.94 -7.88 53.74
CA GLN A 95 -17.02 -6.43 53.49
C GLN A 95 -15.85 -5.97 52.60
N TYR A 96 -16.16 -4.99 51.73
CA TYR A 96 -15.25 -4.40 50.80
C TYR A 96 -15.13 -2.88 51.05
N SER A 97 -13.92 -2.34 50.89
CA SER A 97 -13.65 -0.90 50.92
C SER A 97 -12.84 -0.50 49.71
N ILE A 98 -13.19 0.60 49.07
CA ILE A 98 -12.48 1.20 47.93
C ILE A 98 -11.84 2.56 48.29
N ASP A 99 -11.94 2.96 49.60
CA ASP A 99 -11.46 4.24 50.14
C ASP A 99 -10.46 4.01 51.28
N ASN A 100 -9.66 2.97 51.19
CA ASN A 100 -8.63 2.58 52.16
C ASN A 100 -9.18 2.36 53.58
N GLY A 101 -10.36 1.73 53.66
CA GLY A 101 -10.97 1.33 54.93
C GLY A 101 -11.84 2.42 55.64
N ALA A 102 -12.06 3.57 54.98
CA ALA A 102 -12.90 4.60 55.56
C ALA A 102 -14.38 4.19 55.58
N HIS A 103 -14.87 3.53 54.55
CA HIS A 103 -16.23 2.97 54.47
C HIS A 103 -16.20 1.54 53.99
N TRP A 104 -17.16 0.74 54.52
CA TRP A 104 -17.26 -0.68 54.23
C TRP A 104 -18.64 -1.08 53.71
N ASN A 105 -18.69 -1.83 52.59
CA ASN A 105 -19.91 -2.31 51.96
C ASN A 105 -19.88 -3.83 51.84
N THR A 106 -21.05 -4.46 51.77
CA THR A 106 -21.15 -5.91 51.58
C THR A 106 -21.09 -6.36 50.10
N SER A 107 -20.95 -5.42 49.18
CA SER A 107 -20.79 -5.68 47.75
C SER A 107 -19.66 -4.85 47.19
N PHE A 108 -19.03 -5.34 46.11
CA PHE A 108 -18.00 -4.69 45.32
C PHE A 108 -18.35 -4.82 43.85
N SER A 109 -18.17 -3.75 43.10
CA SER A 109 -18.21 -3.75 41.64
C SER A 109 -16.97 -3.03 41.11
N ALA A 110 -16.19 -3.71 40.28
CA ALA A 110 -15.04 -3.10 39.67
C ALA A 110 -15.47 -2.01 38.65
N VAL A 111 -14.65 -1.01 38.50
CA VAL A 111 -14.80 0.08 37.49
C VAL A 111 -13.63 0.03 36.51
N GLU A 112 -13.83 0.56 35.34
CA GLU A 112 -12.80 0.68 34.32
C GLU A 112 -11.54 1.39 34.86
N GLY A 113 -10.36 0.87 34.56
CA GLY A 113 -9.08 1.34 35.08
C GLY A 113 -8.66 0.67 36.40
N VAL A 114 -7.84 1.35 37.19
CA VAL A 114 -7.23 0.79 38.40
C VAL A 114 -8.24 0.68 39.53
N ASN A 115 -8.41 -0.53 40.05
CA ASN A 115 -9.22 -0.86 41.23
C ASN A 115 -8.32 -1.18 42.40
N ASN A 116 -8.43 -0.41 43.48
CA ASN A 116 -7.79 -0.69 44.76
C ASN A 116 -8.88 -1.08 45.74
N VAL A 117 -8.92 -2.32 46.21
CA VAL A 117 -9.93 -2.83 47.08
C VAL A 117 -9.30 -3.45 48.35
N GLN A 118 -9.92 -3.19 49.48
CA GLN A 118 -9.65 -3.91 50.74
C GLN A 118 -10.82 -4.82 51.06
N VAL A 119 -10.52 -6.02 51.49
CA VAL A 119 -11.52 -7.03 51.86
C VAL A 119 -11.26 -7.49 53.27
N ARG A 120 -12.33 -7.56 54.10
CA ARG A 120 -12.34 -8.12 55.45
C ARG A 120 -13.58 -8.96 55.64
N GLN A 121 -13.61 -9.75 56.73
CA GLN A 121 -14.80 -10.47 57.14
C GLN A 121 -15.15 -10.14 58.60
N ILE A 122 -16.43 -10.26 58.93
CA ILE A 122 -16.94 -10.27 60.27
C ILE A 122 -17.53 -11.65 60.50
N ASP A 123 -17.00 -12.41 61.49
CA ASP A 123 -17.45 -13.75 61.80
C ASP A 123 -18.82 -13.77 62.52
N VAL A 124 -19.33 -14.96 62.81
CA VAL A 124 -20.61 -15.13 63.50
C VAL A 124 -20.56 -14.65 64.96
N ALA A 125 -19.37 -14.63 65.57
CA ALA A 125 -19.16 -14.14 66.94
C ALA A 125 -19.06 -12.58 67.02
N GLY A 126 -18.89 -11.91 65.86
CA GLY A 126 -18.76 -10.45 65.75
C GLY A 126 -17.32 -9.95 65.69
N ASN A 127 -16.32 -10.84 65.58
CA ASN A 127 -14.93 -10.41 65.41
C ASN A 127 -14.70 -9.93 63.99
N THR A 128 -13.95 -8.84 63.84
CA THR A 128 -13.60 -8.29 62.55
C THR A 128 -12.15 -8.63 62.24
N SER A 129 -11.91 -9.22 61.08
CA SER A 129 -10.56 -9.56 60.60
C SER A 129 -9.76 -8.33 60.26
N SER A 130 -8.44 -8.48 60.15
CA SER A 130 -7.62 -7.52 59.40
C SER A 130 -8.04 -7.54 57.93
N ALA A 131 -7.86 -6.36 57.26
CA ALA A 131 -8.18 -6.23 55.86
C ALA A 131 -7.02 -6.71 54.95
N THR A 132 -7.35 -7.41 53.87
CA THR A 132 -6.42 -7.75 52.79
C THR A 132 -6.60 -6.75 51.67
N SER A 133 -5.51 -6.09 51.25
CA SER A 133 -5.50 -5.17 50.13
C SER A 133 -5.19 -5.91 48.84
N PHE A 134 -5.92 -5.60 47.76
CA PHE A 134 -5.70 -6.13 46.41
C PHE A 134 -5.87 -5.02 45.41
N SER A 135 -5.00 -5.00 44.35
CA SER A 135 -5.03 -4.01 43.28
C SER A 135 -4.99 -4.72 41.94
N PHE A 136 -5.84 -4.29 41.01
CA PHE A 136 -5.88 -4.77 39.63
C PHE A 136 -6.37 -3.68 38.70
N THR A 137 -6.12 -3.81 37.37
CA THR A 137 -6.67 -2.95 36.33
C THR A 137 -7.77 -3.72 35.61
N LEU A 138 -8.98 -3.14 35.60
CA LEU A 138 -10.05 -3.59 34.71
C LEU A 138 -9.98 -2.82 33.42
N ASP A 139 -9.89 -3.55 32.29
CA ASP A 139 -9.97 -3.04 30.94
C ASP A 139 -10.93 -3.92 30.16
N THR A 140 -12.04 -3.36 29.71
CA THR A 140 -13.14 -4.11 29.08
C THR A 140 -13.27 -3.84 27.58
N SER A 141 -12.34 -3.07 26.98
CA SER A 141 -12.46 -2.65 25.59
C SER A 141 -11.11 -2.45 24.92
N ALA A 142 -11.02 -2.78 23.64
CA ALA A 142 -9.92 -2.42 22.77
C ALA A 142 -10.41 -1.52 21.63
N ALA A 143 -9.69 -0.44 21.37
CA ALA A 143 -10.01 0.47 20.27
C ALA A 143 -9.62 -0.15 18.92
N ALA A 144 -10.38 0.12 17.84
CA ALA A 144 -9.99 -0.30 16.50
C ALA A 144 -8.77 0.48 16.02
N PRO A 145 -7.73 -0.18 15.46
CA PRO A 145 -6.56 0.54 14.93
C PRO A 145 -6.92 1.31 13.66
N GLY A 146 -6.31 2.49 13.47
CA GLY A 146 -6.33 3.19 12.18
C GLY A 146 -5.32 2.55 11.23
N VAL A 147 -5.65 2.49 9.93
CA VAL A 147 -4.82 1.85 8.89
C VAL A 147 -4.65 2.82 7.72
N ALA A 148 -3.43 2.98 7.25
CA ALA A 148 -3.08 3.74 6.05
C ALA A 148 -1.85 3.13 5.39
N LEU A 149 -1.53 3.53 4.16
CA LEU A 149 -0.22 3.28 3.57
C LEU A 149 0.86 4.10 4.28
N THR A 150 2.06 3.53 4.43
CA THR A 150 3.24 4.30 4.88
C THR A 150 3.61 5.37 3.86
N THR A 151 3.49 5.02 2.58
CA THR A 151 3.70 5.91 1.44
C THR A 151 2.68 5.54 0.36
N ASP A 152 1.86 6.48 -0.02
CA ASP A 152 1.03 6.40 -1.22
C ASP A 152 1.83 7.07 -2.33
N SER A 153 2.50 6.25 -3.15
CA SER A 153 3.49 6.71 -4.12
C SER A 153 2.85 7.04 -5.48
N GLY A 154 3.61 7.68 -6.36
CA GLY A 154 3.18 7.90 -7.73
C GLY A 154 2.52 9.25 -7.98
N SER A 155 1.50 9.26 -8.84
CA SER A 155 0.88 10.48 -9.34
C SER A 155 -0.07 11.17 -8.36
N SER A 156 -0.58 10.41 -7.37
CA SER A 156 -1.50 10.88 -6.32
C SER A 156 -1.09 10.27 -4.98
N ALA A 157 -1.21 11.04 -3.91
CA ALA A 157 -0.92 10.58 -2.54
C ALA A 157 -2.22 10.17 -1.78
N VAL A 158 -3.32 9.95 -2.50
CA VAL A 158 -4.64 9.63 -1.89
C VAL A 158 -5.49 8.67 -2.75
N ASP A 159 -4.93 8.08 -3.80
CA ASP A 159 -5.67 7.14 -4.67
C ASP A 159 -5.46 5.68 -4.27
N HIS A 160 -4.57 5.43 -3.30
CA HIS A 160 -4.21 4.12 -2.81
C HIS A 160 -3.63 3.19 -3.90
N ILE A 161 -3.01 3.76 -4.93
CA ILE A 161 -2.22 3.02 -5.92
C ILE A 161 -0.75 3.31 -5.64
N THR A 162 0.00 2.31 -5.25
CA THR A 162 1.35 2.51 -4.69
C THR A 162 2.31 1.40 -5.11
N ASN A 163 3.59 1.73 -5.19
CA ASN A 163 4.66 0.73 -5.30
C ASN A 163 5.27 0.33 -3.95
N VAL A 164 4.69 0.83 -2.82
CA VAL A 164 5.14 0.54 -1.45
C VAL A 164 3.98 -0.06 -0.64
N GLY A 165 3.94 -1.39 -0.54
CA GLY A 165 2.86 -2.13 0.13
C GLY A 165 2.94 -2.19 1.66
N THR A 166 3.67 -1.28 2.32
CA THR A 166 3.78 -1.23 3.78
C THR A 166 2.69 -0.38 4.41
N LEU A 167 2.16 -0.86 5.54
CA LEU A 167 1.09 -0.19 6.27
C LEU A 167 1.63 0.65 7.43
N ASN A 168 0.99 1.77 7.67
CA ASN A 168 1.12 2.56 8.87
C ASN A 168 -0.13 2.36 9.73
N LEU A 169 0.07 1.92 10.97
CA LEU A 169 -1.00 1.70 11.94
C LEU A 169 -0.97 2.79 13.01
N THR A 170 -2.13 3.29 13.37
CA THR A 170 -2.32 4.27 14.45
C THR A 170 -3.31 3.76 15.48
N GLY A 171 -3.26 4.25 16.72
CA GLY A 171 -4.17 3.81 17.77
C GLY A 171 -3.93 2.38 18.26
N VAL A 172 -2.77 1.79 17.97
CA VAL A 172 -2.39 0.48 18.54
C VAL A 172 -2.00 0.69 19.99
N GLU A 173 -2.64 -0.06 20.88
CA GLU A 173 -2.41 0.00 22.31
C GLU A 173 -1.07 -0.63 22.70
N THR A 174 -0.47 -0.13 23.76
CA THR A 174 0.83 -0.64 24.22
C THR A 174 0.70 -2.09 24.65
N GLY A 175 1.49 -2.97 24.05
CA GLY A 175 1.48 -4.41 24.31
C GLY A 175 0.39 -5.20 23.60
N ALA A 176 -0.47 -4.55 22.82
CA ALA A 176 -1.50 -5.24 22.05
C ALA A 176 -0.90 -6.09 20.92
N THR A 177 -1.57 -7.18 20.61
CA THR A 177 -1.28 -8.03 19.46
C THR A 177 -2.11 -7.55 18.27
N VAL A 178 -1.46 -7.13 17.18
CA VAL A 178 -2.13 -6.76 15.93
C VAL A 178 -2.28 -7.98 15.04
N GLU A 179 -3.45 -8.12 14.44
CA GLU A 179 -3.78 -9.21 13.53
C GLU A 179 -4.38 -8.65 12.21
N TYR A 180 -4.05 -9.32 11.12
CA TYR A 180 -4.47 -8.98 9.75
C TYR A 180 -5.28 -10.12 9.16
N SER A 181 -6.30 -9.79 8.38
CA SER A 181 -7.08 -10.73 7.58
C SER A 181 -7.16 -10.23 6.13
N THR A 182 -6.98 -11.16 5.19
CA THR A 182 -7.12 -10.91 3.74
C THR A 182 -8.28 -11.69 3.12
N ASP A 183 -9.11 -12.30 3.95
CA ASP A 183 -10.24 -13.15 3.55
C ASP A 183 -11.58 -12.68 4.14
N GLY A 184 -11.69 -11.40 4.45
CA GLY A 184 -12.91 -10.81 5.01
C GLY A 184 -13.15 -11.15 6.48
N GLY A 185 -12.09 -11.46 7.25
CA GLY A 185 -12.17 -11.75 8.67
C GLY A 185 -12.38 -13.21 9.02
N HIS A 186 -12.28 -14.13 8.06
CA HIS A 186 -12.43 -15.57 8.31
C HIS A 186 -11.19 -16.16 8.99
N THR A 187 -10.00 -15.73 8.58
CA THR A 187 -8.73 -16.10 9.23
C THR A 187 -7.89 -14.87 9.57
N TRP A 188 -7.09 -14.99 10.62
CA TRP A 188 -6.27 -13.89 11.15
C TRP A 188 -4.82 -14.32 11.35
N SER A 189 -3.89 -13.44 11.01
CA SER A 189 -2.44 -13.63 11.13
C SER A 189 -1.79 -12.41 11.78
N THR A 190 -0.73 -12.61 12.54
CA THR A 190 0.06 -11.51 13.13
C THR A 190 1.03 -10.85 12.15
N SER A 191 1.06 -11.32 10.90
CA SER A 191 1.89 -10.74 9.83
C SER A 191 1.05 -10.53 8.57
N PHE A 192 1.38 -9.48 7.82
CA PHE A 192 0.81 -9.15 6.52
C PHE A 192 1.95 -8.87 5.53
N SER A 193 1.79 -9.36 4.31
CA SER A 193 2.62 -9.01 3.15
C SER A 193 1.71 -8.69 1.98
N ALA A 194 1.85 -7.49 1.43
CA ALA A 194 1.09 -7.09 0.25
C ALA A 194 1.50 -7.94 -0.97
N VAL A 195 0.54 -8.19 -1.85
CA VAL A 195 0.72 -8.88 -3.12
C VAL A 195 0.44 -7.93 -4.27
N GLU A 196 1.02 -8.19 -5.42
CA GLU A 196 0.77 -7.42 -6.65
C GLU A 196 -0.73 -7.39 -6.98
N GLY A 197 -1.24 -6.20 -7.31
CA GLY A 197 -2.66 -5.94 -7.55
C GLY A 197 -3.43 -5.50 -6.30
N LEU A 198 -4.72 -5.76 -6.28
CA LEU A 198 -5.63 -5.32 -5.23
C LEU A 198 -5.39 -6.10 -3.92
N ASN A 199 -5.20 -5.36 -2.83
CA ASN A 199 -5.11 -5.86 -1.47
C ASN A 199 -6.29 -5.33 -0.66
N ASP A 200 -7.21 -6.21 -0.30
CA ASP A 200 -8.30 -5.94 0.64
C ASP A 200 -7.95 -6.55 1.99
N ILE A 201 -7.78 -5.73 3.00
CA ILE A 201 -7.33 -6.16 4.32
C ILE A 201 -8.27 -5.68 5.42
N GLN A 202 -8.32 -6.46 6.48
CA GLN A 202 -8.90 -6.05 7.75
C GLN A 202 -7.81 -6.14 8.83
N VAL A 203 -7.79 -5.16 9.72
CA VAL A 203 -6.81 -5.08 10.81
C VAL A 203 -7.57 -4.91 12.12
N ARG A 204 -7.21 -5.69 13.14
CA ARG A 204 -7.72 -5.59 14.51
C ARG A 204 -6.57 -5.73 15.50
N GLN A 205 -6.82 -5.42 16.75
CA GLN A 205 -5.90 -5.67 17.83
C GLN A 205 -6.57 -6.41 18.97
N THR A 206 -5.78 -7.18 19.72
CA THR A 206 -6.16 -7.74 21.01
C THR A 206 -5.24 -7.12 22.04
N ASP A 207 -5.83 -6.43 23.06
CA ASP A 207 -5.09 -5.76 24.11
C ASP A 207 -4.48 -6.72 25.13
N ILE A 208 -3.79 -6.17 26.12
CA ILE A 208 -3.15 -6.98 27.19
C ILE A 208 -4.17 -7.60 28.14
N ALA A 209 -5.39 -7.05 28.27
CA ALA A 209 -6.48 -7.59 29.07
C ALA A 209 -7.27 -8.70 28.37
N GLY A 210 -7.04 -8.89 27.05
CA GLY A 210 -7.67 -9.91 26.22
C GLY A 210 -8.93 -9.43 25.48
N ASN A 211 -9.18 -8.11 25.39
CA ASN A 211 -10.25 -7.59 24.57
C ASN A 211 -9.79 -7.54 23.12
N THR A 212 -10.66 -7.95 22.21
CA THR A 212 -10.41 -7.83 20.77
C THR A 212 -11.24 -6.70 20.20
N SER A 213 -10.59 -5.78 19.48
CA SER A 213 -11.24 -4.64 18.84
C SER A 213 -12.14 -5.06 17.68
N SER A 214 -13.00 -4.14 17.23
CA SER A 214 -13.57 -4.24 15.89
C SER A 214 -12.44 -4.13 14.84
N ALA A 215 -12.67 -4.76 13.67
CA ALA A 215 -11.72 -4.69 12.57
C ALA A 215 -11.89 -3.40 11.77
N THR A 216 -10.79 -2.78 11.36
CA THR A 216 -10.74 -1.69 10.38
C THR A 216 -10.41 -2.27 9.02
N SER A 217 -11.26 -2.00 8.02
CA SER A 217 -11.02 -2.41 6.63
C SER A 217 -10.23 -1.33 5.89
N PHE A 218 -9.28 -1.77 5.07
CA PHE A 218 -8.49 -0.92 4.20
C PHE A 218 -8.19 -1.61 2.89
N SER A 219 -8.23 -0.87 1.77
CA SER A 219 -8.01 -1.41 0.43
C SER A 219 -7.02 -0.53 -0.32
N PHE A 220 -6.07 -1.16 -1.03
CA PHE A 220 -5.10 -0.48 -1.88
C PHE A 220 -4.63 -1.39 -3.01
N THR A 221 -4.10 -0.81 -4.09
CA THR A 221 -3.46 -1.54 -5.18
C THR A 221 -1.95 -1.41 -5.07
N LEU A 222 -1.26 -2.55 -4.95
CA LEU A 222 0.19 -2.61 -5.09
C LEU A 222 0.53 -2.83 -6.55
N ASP A 223 1.33 -1.94 -7.11
CA ASP A 223 1.92 -2.06 -8.45
C ASP A 223 3.41 -1.73 -8.35
N THR A 224 4.26 -2.72 -8.59
CA THR A 224 5.71 -2.61 -8.41
C THR A 224 6.49 -2.54 -9.72
N SER A 225 5.81 -2.45 -10.87
CA SER A 225 6.47 -2.53 -12.17
C SER A 225 5.74 -1.72 -13.24
N ALA A 226 6.51 -1.14 -14.15
CA ALA A 226 6.00 -0.51 -15.37
C ALA A 226 6.60 -1.21 -16.61
N ALA A 227 5.76 -1.55 -17.58
CA ALA A 227 6.20 -2.17 -18.81
C ALA A 227 6.89 -1.14 -19.74
N ALA A 228 7.92 -1.54 -20.51
CA ALA A 228 8.53 -0.68 -21.49
C ALA A 228 7.58 -0.44 -22.67
N PRO A 229 7.37 0.82 -23.13
CA PRO A 229 6.51 1.10 -24.28
C PRO A 229 7.16 0.61 -25.58
N GLY A 230 6.34 0.11 -26.52
CA GLY A 230 6.75 -0.11 -27.89
C GLY A 230 6.76 1.22 -28.66
N VAL A 231 7.73 1.40 -29.58
CA VAL A 231 7.94 2.63 -30.36
C VAL A 231 8.05 2.30 -31.83
N ALA A 232 7.32 3.02 -32.68
CA ALA A 232 7.40 2.94 -34.12
C ALA A 232 7.09 4.31 -34.74
N LEU A 233 7.33 4.49 -36.03
CA LEU A 233 6.79 5.63 -36.77
C LEU A 233 5.27 5.49 -36.92
N THR A 234 4.54 6.62 -36.87
CA THR A 234 3.10 6.64 -37.19
C THR A 234 2.92 6.30 -38.69
N THR A 235 3.83 6.80 -39.54
CA THR A 235 3.90 6.52 -40.95
C THR A 235 5.36 6.43 -41.34
N ASP A 236 5.78 5.31 -41.89
CA ASP A 236 7.07 5.17 -42.58
C ASP A 236 6.78 5.40 -44.06
N SER A 237 7.04 6.64 -44.50
CA SER A 237 6.64 7.14 -45.84
C SER A 237 7.68 6.81 -46.89
N GLY A 238 7.32 7.00 -48.16
CA GLY A 238 8.27 6.89 -49.27
C GLY A 238 8.32 5.52 -49.93
N SER A 239 9.50 5.11 -50.35
CA SER A 239 9.71 3.92 -51.18
C SER A 239 9.65 2.61 -50.42
N SER A 240 9.83 2.65 -49.11
CA SER A 240 9.78 1.47 -48.19
C SER A 240 9.01 1.86 -46.93
N ALA A 241 8.18 0.94 -46.43
CA ALA A 241 7.43 1.12 -45.17
C ALA A 241 8.17 0.46 -43.96
N SER A 242 9.49 0.25 -44.08
CA SER A 242 10.29 -0.43 -43.03
C SER A 242 11.76 -0.04 -42.98
N ASP A 243 12.17 1.01 -43.72
CA ASP A 243 13.56 1.49 -43.72
C ASP A 243 13.80 2.61 -42.70
N HIS A 244 12.74 3.10 -42.08
CA HIS A 244 12.74 4.18 -41.10
C HIS A 244 13.25 5.51 -41.69
N VAL A 245 13.09 5.71 -43.02
CA VAL A 245 13.32 6.98 -43.68
C VAL A 245 11.95 7.58 -44.04
N THR A 246 11.61 8.70 -43.48
CA THR A 246 10.24 9.21 -43.54
C THR A 246 10.18 10.72 -43.60
N ASN A 247 9.14 11.27 -44.22
CA ASN A 247 8.82 12.69 -44.14
C ASN A 247 7.82 13.03 -42.99
N VAL A 248 7.46 12.03 -42.14
CA VAL A 248 6.54 12.17 -41.01
C VAL A 248 7.22 11.77 -39.73
N GLY A 249 7.73 12.75 -38.98
CA GLY A 249 8.51 12.52 -37.75
C GLY A 249 7.70 12.20 -36.48
N THR A 250 6.43 11.79 -36.60
CA THR A 250 5.58 11.43 -35.44
C THR A 250 5.74 9.97 -35.07
N LEU A 251 5.78 9.71 -33.73
CA LEU A 251 5.91 8.37 -33.18
C LEU A 251 4.54 7.81 -32.80
N ASN A 252 4.37 6.52 -33.03
CA ASN A 252 3.29 5.69 -32.53
C ASN A 252 3.82 4.86 -31.35
N LEU A 253 3.15 4.96 -30.19
CA LEU A 253 3.51 4.21 -28.97
C LEU A 253 2.47 3.13 -28.70
N THR A 254 2.95 1.97 -28.27
CA THR A 254 2.12 0.83 -27.85
C THR A 254 2.51 0.39 -26.45
N GLY A 255 1.62 -0.27 -25.73
CA GLY A 255 1.90 -0.75 -24.37
C GLY A 255 2.06 0.37 -23.32
N VAL A 256 1.57 1.57 -23.62
CA VAL A 256 1.49 2.65 -22.63
C VAL A 256 0.33 2.35 -21.69
N GLU A 257 0.64 2.30 -20.39
CA GLU A 257 -0.33 2.01 -19.35
C GLU A 257 -1.31 3.17 -19.14
N ASN A 258 -2.51 2.84 -18.72
CA ASN A 258 -3.53 3.87 -18.51
C ASN A 258 -3.12 4.83 -17.39
N GLY A 259 -3.10 6.12 -17.70
CA GLY A 259 -2.68 7.15 -16.74
C GLY A 259 -1.16 7.34 -16.61
N ALA A 260 -0.35 6.55 -17.30
CA ALA A 260 1.09 6.69 -17.26
C ALA A 260 1.58 7.98 -17.94
N THR A 261 2.67 8.51 -17.44
CA THR A 261 3.39 9.65 -18.02
C THR A 261 4.49 9.14 -18.93
N VAL A 262 4.37 9.39 -20.25
CA VAL A 262 5.42 9.07 -21.22
C VAL A 262 6.52 10.12 -21.19
N GLN A 263 7.77 9.66 -21.26
CA GLN A 263 8.95 10.52 -21.34
C GLN A 263 9.87 10.10 -22.47
N TYR A 264 10.48 11.10 -23.11
CA TYR A 264 11.40 10.98 -24.24
C TYR A 264 12.77 11.52 -23.87
N SER A 265 13.82 10.87 -24.36
CA SER A 265 15.21 11.36 -24.28
C SER A 265 15.86 11.29 -25.66
N VAL A 266 16.58 12.36 -26.02
CA VAL A 266 17.37 12.45 -27.26
C VAL A 266 18.87 12.48 -26.98
N ASP A 267 19.27 12.32 -25.72
CA ASP A 267 20.66 12.37 -25.26
C ASP A 267 21.07 11.10 -24.51
N ASN A 268 20.54 9.98 -24.97
CA ASN A 268 20.81 8.63 -24.42
C ASN A 268 20.45 8.48 -22.93
N GLY A 269 19.35 9.10 -22.50
CA GLY A 269 18.80 8.97 -21.14
C GLY A 269 19.35 9.97 -20.13
N ALA A 270 20.20 10.93 -20.56
CA ALA A 270 20.75 11.92 -19.66
C ALA A 270 19.68 12.92 -19.17
N HIS A 271 18.77 13.31 -20.05
CA HIS A 271 17.62 14.18 -19.73
C HIS A 271 16.34 13.60 -20.32
N TRP A 272 15.22 13.82 -19.62
CA TRP A 272 13.91 13.32 -20.03
C TRP A 272 12.88 14.45 -20.10
N SER A 273 12.05 14.43 -21.16
CA SER A 273 10.97 15.38 -21.42
C SER A 273 9.66 14.65 -21.69
N THR A 274 8.53 15.26 -21.38
CA THR A 274 7.19 14.73 -21.72
C THR A 274 6.77 15.01 -23.15
N SER A 275 7.60 15.68 -23.93
CA SER A 275 7.36 15.97 -25.35
C SER A 275 8.59 15.61 -26.19
N PHE A 276 8.35 15.22 -27.45
CA PHE A 276 9.35 14.93 -28.45
C PHE A 276 8.97 15.65 -29.77
N SER A 277 9.95 16.24 -30.43
CA SER A 277 9.83 16.76 -31.77
C SER A 277 11.02 16.29 -32.59
N ALA A 278 10.75 15.61 -33.69
CA ALA A 278 11.79 15.16 -34.60
C ALA A 278 12.44 16.37 -35.31
N VAL A 279 13.73 16.25 -35.62
CA VAL A 279 14.52 17.21 -36.37
C VAL A 279 14.96 16.59 -37.69
N GLU A 280 15.24 17.41 -38.68
CA GLU A 280 15.75 16.98 -39.99
C GLU A 280 17.03 16.14 -39.83
N GLY A 281 17.11 15.00 -40.52
CA GLY A 281 18.20 14.04 -40.44
C GLY A 281 17.92 12.93 -39.37
N THR A 282 18.98 12.34 -38.86
CA THR A 282 18.88 11.17 -37.94
C THR A 282 18.39 11.58 -36.55
N ASN A 283 17.31 10.94 -36.11
CA ASN A 283 16.73 11.07 -34.80
C ASN A 283 16.97 9.77 -34.02
N ASN A 284 17.67 9.86 -32.87
CA ASN A 284 17.83 8.79 -31.91
C ASN A 284 17.02 9.17 -30.67
N VAL A 285 15.98 8.41 -30.37
CA VAL A 285 15.09 8.69 -29.25
C VAL A 285 14.97 7.48 -28.36
N GLN A 286 14.98 7.70 -27.04
CA GLN A 286 14.59 6.73 -26.04
C GLN A 286 13.25 7.13 -25.46
N VAL A 287 12.38 6.14 -25.25
CA VAL A 287 11.03 6.35 -24.69
C VAL A 287 10.84 5.44 -23.50
N ARG A 288 10.34 6.00 -22.42
CA ARG A 288 9.93 5.27 -21.21
C ARG A 288 8.60 5.80 -20.69
N GLN A 289 8.00 5.10 -19.77
CA GLN A 289 6.82 5.58 -19.04
C GLN A 289 7.04 5.54 -17.53
N ILE A 290 6.33 6.39 -16.83
CA ILE A 290 6.15 6.33 -15.37
C ILE A 290 4.67 6.05 -15.15
N ASP A 291 4.35 4.93 -14.49
CA ASP A 291 2.97 4.52 -14.21
C ASP A 291 2.32 5.34 -13.10
N VAL A 292 1.08 5.02 -12.77
CA VAL A 292 0.30 5.72 -11.73
C VAL A 292 0.88 5.48 -10.34
N ALA A 293 1.46 4.30 -10.09
CA ALA A 293 2.10 3.93 -8.81
C ALA A 293 3.50 4.55 -8.63
N GLY A 294 4.09 5.14 -9.71
CA GLY A 294 5.39 5.80 -9.68
C GLY A 294 6.55 4.90 -10.12
N ASN A 295 6.29 3.72 -10.69
CA ASN A 295 7.34 2.90 -11.27
C ASN A 295 7.79 3.48 -12.60
N THR A 296 9.09 3.42 -12.85
CA THR A 296 9.67 3.85 -14.13
C THR A 296 10.05 2.62 -14.93
N SER A 297 9.53 2.53 -16.17
CA SER A 297 9.85 1.43 -17.07
C SER A 297 11.30 1.46 -17.56
N ALA A 298 11.75 0.35 -18.11
CA ALA A 298 12.91 0.36 -18.99
C ALA A 298 12.64 1.26 -20.20
N ALA A 299 13.71 1.88 -20.75
CA ALA A 299 13.61 2.70 -21.93
C ALA A 299 13.71 1.85 -23.21
N THR A 300 12.83 2.13 -24.18
CA THR A 300 12.92 1.58 -25.54
C THR A 300 13.63 2.56 -26.44
N SER A 301 14.69 2.14 -27.11
CA SER A 301 15.43 2.95 -28.07
C SER A 301 14.86 2.78 -29.48
N PHE A 302 14.70 3.88 -30.20
CA PHE A 302 14.25 3.90 -31.58
C PHE A 302 15.07 4.91 -32.38
N SER A 303 15.38 4.57 -33.64
CA SER A 303 16.16 5.43 -34.54
C SER A 303 15.48 5.52 -35.91
N PHE A 304 15.37 6.72 -36.46
CA PHE A 304 14.82 6.98 -37.79
C PHE A 304 15.45 8.22 -38.39
N THR A 305 15.33 8.37 -39.71
CA THR A 305 15.73 9.58 -40.44
C THR A 305 14.50 10.34 -40.90
N LEU A 306 14.39 11.60 -40.43
CA LEU A 306 13.41 12.54 -40.96
C LEU A 306 14.02 13.26 -42.13
N ASP A 307 13.35 13.23 -43.28
CA ASP A 307 13.65 13.98 -44.48
C ASP A 307 12.35 14.59 -45.01
N THR A 308 12.24 15.90 -44.98
CA THR A 308 11.01 16.63 -45.30
C THR A 308 11.08 17.36 -46.63
N SER A 309 12.16 17.19 -47.41
CA SER A 309 12.36 17.94 -48.63
C SER A 309 13.15 17.18 -49.69
N ALA A 310 12.79 17.36 -50.93
CA ALA A 310 13.56 16.90 -52.08
C ALA A 310 14.05 18.10 -52.92
N ALA A 311 15.33 18.14 -53.27
CA ALA A 311 15.89 19.19 -54.11
C ALA A 311 15.45 19.01 -55.56
N ALA A 312 15.24 20.11 -56.32
CA ALA A 312 14.95 20.04 -57.75
C ALA A 312 16.19 19.58 -58.53
N PRO A 313 16.08 18.57 -59.41
CA PRO A 313 17.22 18.13 -60.22
C PRO A 313 17.65 19.21 -61.25
N GLY A 314 18.95 19.37 -61.47
CA GLY A 314 19.47 20.14 -62.59
C GLY A 314 19.35 19.33 -63.88
N VAL A 315 19.00 19.98 -64.96
CA VAL A 315 18.79 19.37 -66.31
C VAL A 315 19.63 20.04 -67.35
N ALA A 316 20.34 19.28 -68.14
CA ALA A 316 21.11 19.74 -69.27
C ALA A 316 21.12 18.67 -70.38
N LEU A 317 21.53 18.99 -71.59
CA LEU A 317 21.87 18.01 -72.59
C LEU A 317 23.16 17.23 -72.23
N THR A 318 23.19 15.94 -72.48
CA THR A 318 24.43 15.11 -72.32
C THR A 318 25.48 15.65 -73.27
N THR A 319 25.06 16.07 -74.51
CA THR A 319 25.89 16.63 -75.55
C THR A 319 25.03 17.68 -76.28
N ASP A 320 25.43 18.92 -76.24
CA ASP A 320 24.91 19.95 -77.11
C ASP A 320 25.79 19.96 -78.32
N SER A 321 25.31 19.31 -79.42
CA SER A 321 26.10 19.03 -80.64
C SER A 321 25.91 20.12 -81.66
N GLY A 322 26.79 20.19 -82.65
CA GLY A 322 26.73 21.15 -83.75
C GLY A 322 27.72 22.31 -83.62
N SER A 323 27.36 23.47 -84.13
CA SER A 323 28.27 24.63 -84.25
C SER A 323 28.38 25.47 -82.98
N SER A 324 27.42 25.29 -82.06
CA SER A 324 27.39 25.89 -80.74
C SER A 324 27.14 24.80 -79.70
N ALA A 325 27.79 24.91 -78.53
CA ALA A 325 27.59 24.03 -77.40
C ALA A 325 26.69 24.61 -76.30
N SER A 326 25.86 25.63 -76.66
CA SER A 326 25.00 26.35 -75.75
C SER A 326 23.69 26.92 -76.36
N ASP A 327 23.37 26.49 -77.59
CA ASP A 327 22.14 26.95 -78.27
C ASP A 327 20.96 25.94 -78.07
N HIS A 328 21.24 24.79 -77.41
CA HIS A 328 20.31 23.71 -77.17
C HIS A 328 19.71 23.12 -78.47
N VAL A 329 20.45 23.20 -79.57
CA VAL A 329 20.13 22.50 -80.83
C VAL A 329 21.08 21.32 -80.97
N THR A 330 20.57 20.12 -80.92
CA THR A 330 21.41 18.92 -80.84
C THR A 330 20.86 17.75 -81.64
N ASN A 331 21.75 16.88 -82.10
CA ASN A 331 21.37 15.61 -82.70
C ASN A 331 21.38 14.43 -81.62
N VAL A 332 21.61 14.77 -80.32
CA VAL A 332 21.64 13.83 -79.22
C VAL A 332 20.59 14.19 -78.13
N GLY A 333 19.42 13.59 -78.19
CA GLY A 333 18.26 13.93 -77.29
C GLY A 333 18.34 13.36 -75.91
N THR A 334 19.53 12.97 -75.42
CA THR A 334 19.70 12.46 -74.05
C THR A 334 19.98 13.56 -73.04
N LEU A 335 19.33 13.48 -71.84
CA LEU A 335 19.50 14.45 -70.78
C LEU A 335 20.55 14.02 -69.79
N ASN A 336 21.35 14.95 -69.30
CA ASN A 336 22.20 14.80 -68.12
C ASN A 336 21.53 15.45 -66.94
N LEU A 337 21.32 14.67 -65.86
CA LEU A 337 20.69 15.15 -64.60
C LEU A 337 21.76 15.31 -63.52
N THR A 338 21.68 16.40 -62.79
CA THR A 338 22.54 16.67 -61.62
C THR A 338 21.67 16.92 -60.40
N GLY A 339 22.21 16.67 -59.18
CA GLY A 339 21.46 16.87 -57.95
C GLY A 339 20.34 15.85 -57.73
N VAL A 340 20.37 14.69 -58.43
CA VAL A 340 19.46 13.59 -58.15
C VAL A 340 19.93 12.90 -56.89
N GLU A 341 19.02 12.76 -55.93
CA GLU A 341 19.28 12.15 -54.63
C GLU A 341 19.44 10.62 -54.78
N THR A 342 20.24 10.05 -53.92
CA THR A 342 20.47 8.61 -53.96
C THR A 342 19.18 7.83 -53.67
N GLY A 343 18.75 6.97 -54.57
CA GLY A 343 17.53 6.17 -54.46
C GLY A 343 16.24 6.93 -54.89
N ALA A 344 16.34 8.20 -55.29
CA ALA A 344 15.18 8.94 -55.75
C ALA A 344 14.64 8.41 -57.08
N THR A 345 13.35 8.49 -57.26
CA THR A 345 12.64 8.23 -58.53
C THR A 345 12.55 9.53 -59.34
N VAL A 346 13.18 9.53 -60.51
CA VAL A 346 13.08 10.68 -61.43
C VAL A 346 11.89 10.49 -62.35
N GLU A 347 11.16 11.60 -62.56
CA GLU A 347 9.99 11.65 -63.45
C GLU A 347 10.08 12.83 -64.41
N TYR A 348 9.59 12.58 -65.60
CA TYR A 348 9.59 13.54 -66.73
C TYR A 348 8.16 13.83 -67.16
N SER A 349 7.91 15.10 -67.54
CA SER A 349 6.65 15.53 -68.13
C SER A 349 6.95 16.32 -69.42
N THR A 350 6.20 16.05 -70.49
CA THR A 350 6.27 16.74 -71.78
C THR A 350 4.97 17.49 -72.08
N ASP A 351 4.07 17.58 -71.12
CA ASP A 351 2.74 18.20 -71.21
C ASP A 351 2.52 19.36 -70.22
N GLY A 352 3.61 19.93 -69.73
CA GLY A 352 3.57 21.07 -68.80
C GLY A 352 3.25 20.62 -67.37
N GLY A 353 3.54 19.36 -66.95
CA GLY A 353 3.34 18.84 -65.59
C GLY A 353 1.99 18.18 -65.36
N HIS A 354 1.19 17.95 -66.42
CA HIS A 354 -0.12 17.30 -66.29
C HIS A 354 0.00 15.77 -66.08
N THR A 355 0.95 15.14 -66.82
CA THR A 355 1.28 13.72 -66.63
C THR A 355 2.79 13.55 -66.45
N TRP A 356 3.15 12.50 -65.69
CA TRP A 356 4.54 12.20 -65.32
C TRP A 356 4.87 10.75 -65.66
N SER A 357 6.08 10.52 -66.18
CA SER A 357 6.61 9.19 -66.52
C SER A 357 8.05 9.04 -66.01
N THR A 358 8.43 7.85 -65.60
CA THR A 358 9.81 7.52 -65.19
C THR A 358 10.78 7.40 -66.38
N SER A 359 10.29 7.55 -67.62
CA SER A 359 11.11 7.53 -68.84
C SER A 359 10.81 8.71 -69.72
N PHE A 360 11.85 9.22 -70.42
CA PHE A 360 11.79 10.28 -71.40
C PHE A 360 12.43 9.85 -72.70
N SER A 361 11.80 10.16 -73.80
CA SER A 361 12.36 9.99 -75.12
C SER A 361 12.13 11.27 -75.91
N ALA A 362 13.21 11.91 -76.39
CA ALA A 362 13.12 13.13 -77.22
C ALA A 362 12.52 12.77 -78.59
N VAL A 363 11.76 13.74 -79.13
CA VAL A 363 11.18 13.68 -80.50
C VAL A 363 11.82 14.72 -81.37
N GLU A 364 11.79 14.48 -82.66
CA GLU A 364 12.31 15.44 -83.67
C GLU A 364 11.60 16.83 -83.52
N GLY A 365 12.38 17.89 -83.47
CA GLY A 365 11.90 19.25 -83.23
C GLY A 365 12.02 19.68 -81.79
N LEU A 366 11.17 20.66 -81.40
CA LEU A 366 11.19 21.23 -80.03
C LEU A 366 10.70 20.21 -78.97
N ASN A 367 11.49 20.07 -77.96
CA ASN A 367 11.18 19.29 -76.77
C ASN A 367 11.15 20.21 -75.54
N ASP A 368 9.96 20.40 -74.99
CA ASP A 368 9.76 21.05 -73.68
C ASP A 368 9.54 19.98 -72.62
N VAL A 369 10.53 19.82 -71.75
CA VAL A 369 10.50 18.75 -70.67
C VAL A 369 10.59 19.40 -69.31
N GLN A 370 9.77 18.90 -68.38
CA GLN A 370 9.90 19.14 -66.93
C GLN A 370 10.41 17.89 -66.27
N VAL A 371 11.37 18.06 -65.35
CA VAL A 371 11.96 16.96 -64.61
C VAL A 371 11.81 17.23 -63.12
N ARG A 372 11.34 16.25 -62.39
CA ARG A 372 11.27 16.24 -60.91
C ARG A 372 11.81 14.94 -60.37
N GLN A 373 12.06 14.89 -59.08
CA GLN A 373 12.36 13.65 -58.35
C GLN A 373 11.47 13.48 -57.15
N THR A 374 11.22 12.22 -56.79
CA THR A 374 10.65 11.82 -55.50
C THR A 374 11.71 11.03 -54.74
N ASP A 375 12.12 11.53 -53.58
CA ASP A 375 13.16 10.91 -52.73
C ASP A 375 12.69 9.64 -52.06
N ILE A 376 13.58 9.00 -51.28
CA ILE A 376 13.28 7.75 -50.57
C ILE A 376 12.29 7.98 -49.42
N ALA A 377 12.20 9.18 -48.85
CA ALA A 377 11.24 9.55 -47.79
C ALA A 377 9.84 9.88 -48.35
N GLY A 378 9.70 10.02 -49.68
CA GLY A 378 8.44 10.32 -50.36
C GLY A 378 8.19 11.82 -50.61
N ASN A 379 9.21 12.68 -50.46
CA ASN A 379 9.08 14.08 -50.84
C ASN A 379 9.24 14.21 -52.36
N THR A 380 8.40 15.01 -52.98
CA THR A 380 8.49 15.33 -54.41
C THR A 380 9.02 16.75 -54.57
N SER A 381 10.09 16.87 -55.34
CA SER A 381 10.73 18.16 -55.62
C SER A 381 9.86 19.05 -56.51
N SER A 382 10.17 20.36 -56.55
CA SER A 382 9.72 21.20 -57.63
C SER A 382 10.31 20.71 -58.98
N ALA A 383 9.57 20.92 -60.06
CA ALA A 383 10.01 20.55 -61.42
C ALA A 383 10.99 21.58 -61.97
N THR A 384 12.07 21.11 -62.62
CA THR A 384 12.95 21.92 -63.42
C THR A 384 12.52 21.83 -64.89
N SER A 385 12.23 22.98 -65.56
CA SER A 385 11.87 23.05 -66.96
C SER A 385 13.14 23.18 -67.80
N PHE A 386 13.22 22.42 -68.91
CA PHE A 386 14.30 22.45 -69.85
C PHE A 386 13.73 22.34 -71.26
N SER A 387 14.22 23.14 -72.16
CA SER A 387 13.76 23.20 -73.59
C SER A 387 14.95 23.04 -74.50
N PHE A 388 14.83 22.19 -75.54
CA PHE A 388 15.86 21.97 -76.53
C PHE A 388 15.24 21.52 -77.88
N THR A 389 15.96 21.71 -78.98
CA THR A 389 15.56 21.20 -80.29
C THR A 389 16.40 19.99 -80.68
N LEU A 390 15.73 18.86 -80.91
CA LEU A 390 16.35 17.67 -81.49
C LEU A 390 16.28 17.79 -83.05
N ASP A 391 17.44 17.75 -83.72
CA ASP A 391 17.55 17.68 -85.18
C ASP A 391 18.50 16.53 -85.52
N THR A 392 17.98 15.43 -86.02
CA THR A 392 18.73 14.22 -86.37
C THR A 392 18.93 14.07 -87.86
N SER A 393 18.45 15.00 -88.63
CA SER A 393 18.47 14.94 -90.10
C SER A 393 18.97 16.20 -90.73
N ALA A 394 19.75 16.11 -91.81
CA ALA A 394 20.13 17.22 -92.65
C ALA A 394 19.49 17.05 -94.04
N ALA A 395 18.82 18.08 -94.44
CA ALA A 395 18.24 18.05 -95.79
C ALA A 395 19.34 18.06 -96.90
N ALA A 396 19.11 17.28 -97.92
CA ALA A 396 20.01 17.23 -99.03
C ALA A 396 20.00 18.61 -99.79
N PRO A 397 21.15 19.16 -100.09
CA PRO A 397 21.18 20.41 -100.80
C PRO A 397 20.60 20.26 -102.24
N GLY A 398 19.69 21.10 -102.59
CA GLY A 398 19.19 21.22 -103.97
C GLY A 398 20.22 21.90 -104.92
N VAL A 399 20.58 21.22 -106.01
CA VAL A 399 21.46 21.77 -107.04
C VAL A 399 20.61 22.21 -108.24
N ALA A 400 20.55 23.46 -108.57
CA ALA A 400 19.96 23.94 -109.77
C ALA A 400 21.04 24.56 -110.66
N LEU A 401 21.06 24.19 -111.96
CA LEU A 401 21.91 24.84 -112.93
C LEU A 401 21.29 26.21 -113.25
N THR A 402 22.03 27.25 -113.00
CA THR A 402 21.70 28.57 -113.55
C THR A 402 22.12 28.54 -115.00
N THR A 403 21.16 28.57 -115.89
CA THR A 403 21.43 28.74 -117.37
C THR A 403 22.13 30.06 -117.63
N ASP A 404 23.38 29.95 -118.10
CA ASP A 404 24.11 31.07 -118.57
C ASP A 404 23.48 31.49 -119.92
N SER A 405 23.18 32.75 -120.11
CA SER A 405 22.73 33.36 -121.36
C SER A 405 23.77 34.29 -121.86
#